data_2e1cc1b13f1d3ea40cbc11bd338be42f
#
_entry.id   2e1cc1b13f1d3ea40cbc11bd338be42f
#
_cell.length_a   1.000
_cell.length_b   1.000
_cell.length_c   1.000
_cell.angle_alpha   90.00
_cell.angle_beta   90.00
_cell.angle_gamma   90.00
#
_symmetry.space_group_name_H-M   'P 1'
#
loop_
_entity.id
_entity.type
_entity.pdbx_description
1 polymer ?
#
loop_
_entity_poly.entity_id
_entity_poly.type
_entity_poly.pdbx_seq_one_letter_code
_entity_poly.pdbx_strand_id
1 'polypeptide(L)'
;MCVLKFKEQPINPANPATIPKFVDQLIKPPTAISRANKNYPLGTYYEMKMVKAKHRFHRNFPYSDVWGYDGIVPGPTIEAKKDYTTYVKYLNKLPEKHFLPIDFSLHGVSNSPEVRTVVHLHGANVDSASDGHPEAWYTK
;
A
#
# COMPACT_ATOMS: atom_id res chain seq x y z
N MET A 1 -27.44 20.93 -7.01
CA MET A 1 -26.86 19.79 -7.77
C MET A 1 -25.48 20.24 -8.21
N CYS A 2 -24.45 19.91 -7.44
CA CYS A 2 -23.07 20.32 -7.73
C CYS A 2 -22.43 19.24 -8.59
N VAL A 3 -22.24 19.55 -9.87
CA VAL A 3 -21.52 18.67 -10.80
C VAL A 3 -20.04 18.93 -10.57
N LEU A 4 -19.36 18.00 -9.89
CA LEU A 4 -17.91 17.99 -9.80
C LEU A 4 -17.33 17.78 -11.20
N LYS A 5 -16.86 18.86 -11.82
CA LYS A 5 -16.04 18.78 -13.02
C LYS A 5 -14.66 18.24 -12.59
N PHE A 6 -14.47 16.94 -12.68
CA PHE A 6 -13.14 16.35 -12.68
C PHE A 6 -12.39 16.98 -13.87
N LYS A 7 -11.26 17.65 -13.62
CA LYS A 7 -10.29 17.91 -14.68
C LYS A 7 -9.75 16.54 -15.09
N GLU A 8 -10.36 15.96 -16.10
CA GLU A 8 -9.80 14.81 -16.77
C GLU A 8 -8.41 15.20 -17.25
N GLN A 9 -7.39 14.67 -16.62
CA GLN A 9 -6.10 14.56 -17.29
C GLN A 9 -6.38 13.74 -18.55
N PRO A 10 -5.90 14.16 -19.73
CA PRO A 10 -6.11 13.38 -20.93
C PRO A 10 -5.44 12.02 -20.71
N ILE A 11 -6.23 11.08 -20.25
CA ILE A 11 -5.89 9.68 -20.32
C ILE A 11 -5.96 9.40 -21.82
N ASN A 12 -4.82 9.26 -22.45
CA ASN A 12 -4.76 8.60 -23.72
C ASN A 12 -5.01 7.11 -23.39
N PRO A 13 -6.25 6.61 -23.51
CA PRO A 13 -6.54 5.23 -23.17
C PRO A 13 -5.83 4.41 -24.23
N ALA A 14 -4.67 3.87 -23.88
CA ALA A 14 -4.03 2.88 -24.73
C ALA A 14 -5.09 1.82 -24.99
N ASN A 15 -5.43 1.59 -26.28
CA ASN A 15 -6.39 0.57 -26.62
C ASN A 15 -5.90 -0.77 -26.03
N PRO A 16 -6.62 -1.39 -25.08
CA PRO A 16 -6.15 -2.60 -24.41
C PRO A 16 -5.82 -3.74 -25.37
N ALA A 17 -6.48 -3.77 -26.54
CA ALA A 17 -6.21 -4.76 -27.58
C ALA A 17 -4.82 -4.60 -28.23
N THR A 18 -4.21 -3.43 -28.12
CA THR A 18 -2.87 -3.15 -28.70
C THR A 18 -1.74 -3.33 -27.69
N ILE A 19 -2.06 -3.61 -26.43
CA ILE A 19 -1.06 -3.82 -25.38
C ILE A 19 -0.51 -5.24 -25.50
N PRO A 20 0.78 -5.42 -25.82
CA PRO A 20 1.37 -6.75 -25.92
C PRO A 20 1.39 -7.41 -24.53
N LYS A 21 0.89 -8.63 -24.46
CA LYS A 21 0.88 -9.43 -23.22
C LYS A 21 2.19 -10.21 -23.06
N PHE A 22 2.57 -10.50 -21.83
CA PHE A 22 3.71 -11.37 -21.47
C PHE A 22 5.06 -10.89 -22.03
N VAL A 23 5.24 -9.59 -22.21
CA VAL A 23 6.48 -8.99 -22.71
C VAL A 23 7.40 -8.46 -21.61
N ASP A 24 6.86 -8.23 -20.43
CA ASP A 24 7.64 -7.81 -19.25
C ASP A 24 8.00 -9.03 -18.40
N GLN A 25 9.22 -9.03 -17.90
CA GLN A 25 9.67 -10.07 -16.99
C GLN A 25 8.91 -9.95 -15.66
N LEU A 26 8.44 -11.09 -15.14
CA LEU A 26 7.92 -11.17 -13.78
C LEU A 26 9.06 -10.97 -12.79
N ILE A 27 9.01 -9.86 -12.06
CA ILE A 27 10.00 -9.56 -11.03
C ILE A 27 9.53 -10.16 -9.71
N LYS A 28 10.32 -11.05 -9.13
CA LYS A 28 10.08 -11.56 -7.79
C LYS A 28 10.32 -10.41 -6.79
N PRO A 29 9.36 -10.08 -5.91
CA PRO A 29 9.60 -9.10 -4.86
C PRO A 29 10.77 -9.52 -3.96
N PRO A 30 11.62 -8.59 -3.52
CA PRO A 30 12.73 -8.91 -2.63
C PRO A 30 12.19 -9.40 -1.28
N THR A 31 12.95 -10.25 -0.62
CA THR A 31 12.64 -10.65 0.76
C THR A 31 12.95 -9.50 1.71
N ALA A 32 12.01 -9.22 2.63
CA ALA A 32 12.20 -8.24 3.69
C ALA A 32 13.35 -8.64 4.61
N ILE A 33 14.13 -7.66 5.03
CA ILE A 33 15.25 -7.89 5.94
C ILE A 33 14.75 -7.81 7.38
N SER A 34 14.85 -8.93 8.11
CA SER A 34 14.55 -8.96 9.53
C SER A 34 15.64 -8.20 10.32
N ARG A 35 15.24 -7.65 11.45
CA ARG A 35 16.13 -6.89 12.35
C ARG A 35 16.08 -7.47 13.74
N ALA A 36 17.21 -7.45 14.43
CA ALA A 36 17.22 -7.71 15.89
C ALA A 36 16.46 -6.60 16.61
N ASN A 37 15.58 -6.96 17.53
CA ASN A 37 14.86 -5.99 18.34
C ASN A 37 14.83 -6.45 19.80
N LYS A 38 15.40 -5.64 20.69
CA LYS A 38 15.51 -5.95 22.13
C LYS A 38 14.17 -6.14 22.83
N ASN A 39 13.10 -5.53 22.31
CA ASN A 39 11.74 -5.66 22.86
C ASN A 39 11.06 -6.96 22.40
N TYR A 40 11.61 -7.64 21.39
CA TYR A 40 11.07 -8.86 20.80
C TYR A 40 12.18 -9.90 20.61
N PRO A 41 12.88 -10.31 21.67
CA PRO A 41 14.12 -11.10 21.56
C PRO A 41 13.89 -12.53 21.05
N LEU A 42 12.67 -13.05 21.20
CA LEU A 42 12.31 -14.42 20.80
C LEU A 42 11.54 -14.49 19.49
N GLY A 43 11.40 -13.39 18.76
CA GLY A 43 10.65 -13.31 17.54
C GLY A 43 11.43 -12.74 16.36
N THR A 44 10.91 -12.93 15.16
CA THR A 44 11.39 -12.25 13.97
C THR A 44 10.74 -10.88 13.88
N TYR A 45 11.52 -9.82 13.73
CA TYR A 45 11.02 -8.45 13.66
C TYR A 45 11.30 -7.81 12.30
N TYR A 46 10.27 -7.24 11.71
CA TYR A 46 10.34 -6.47 10.48
C TYR A 46 9.83 -5.04 10.70
N GLU A 47 10.38 -4.10 9.96
CA GLU A 47 9.88 -2.73 9.91
C GLU A 47 9.63 -2.37 8.45
N MET A 48 8.38 -2.03 8.13
CA MET A 48 7.90 -1.73 6.78
C MET A 48 7.43 -0.28 6.71
N LYS A 49 7.95 0.49 5.77
CA LYS A 49 7.55 1.89 5.56
C LYS A 49 6.55 1.96 4.42
N MET A 50 5.43 2.60 4.64
CA MET A 50 4.53 3.01 3.56
C MET A 50 5.01 4.35 3.02
N VAL A 51 5.41 4.40 1.78
CA VAL A 51 5.98 5.61 1.15
C VAL A 51 5.43 5.80 -0.25
N LYS A 52 5.43 7.07 -0.70
CA LYS A 52 5.18 7.40 -2.10
C LYS A 52 6.37 6.96 -2.95
N ALA A 53 6.07 6.34 -4.08
CA ALA A 53 7.06 5.85 -5.04
C ALA A 53 6.55 5.99 -6.47
N LYS A 54 7.36 5.59 -7.41
CA LYS A 54 7.01 5.47 -8.83
C LYS A 54 7.12 4.02 -9.25
N HIS A 55 6.10 3.52 -9.95
CA HIS A 55 6.10 2.17 -10.49
C HIS A 55 5.72 2.18 -11.97
N ARG A 56 6.32 1.31 -12.75
CA ARG A 56 6.00 1.12 -14.16
C ARG A 56 5.35 -0.25 -14.33
N PHE A 57 4.05 -0.26 -14.56
CA PHE A 57 3.26 -1.49 -14.66
C PHE A 57 3.45 -2.24 -15.98
N HIS A 58 3.91 -1.57 -17.03
CA HIS A 58 4.15 -2.16 -18.34
C HIS A 58 5.18 -1.31 -19.11
N ARG A 59 6.04 -1.94 -19.92
CA ARG A 59 7.12 -1.24 -20.67
C ARG A 59 6.63 -0.12 -21.59
N ASN A 60 5.40 -0.19 -22.07
CA ASN A 60 4.83 0.81 -22.98
C ASN A 60 4.07 1.92 -22.23
N PHE A 61 3.98 1.87 -20.89
CA PHE A 61 3.33 2.90 -20.10
C PHE A 61 4.32 3.80 -19.38
N PRO A 62 3.93 5.05 -19.05
CA PRO A 62 4.72 5.89 -18.19
C PRO A 62 4.77 5.33 -16.77
N TYR A 63 5.66 5.89 -15.96
CA TYR A 63 5.64 5.63 -14.52
C TYR A 63 4.41 6.25 -13.88
N SER A 64 3.76 5.49 -13.02
CA SER A 64 2.64 5.94 -12.18
C SER A 64 3.11 6.26 -10.77
N ASP A 65 2.49 7.26 -10.14
CA ASP A 65 2.63 7.46 -8.71
C ASP A 65 1.90 6.34 -7.97
N VAL A 66 2.59 5.73 -7.02
CA VAL A 66 2.05 4.64 -6.19
C VAL A 66 2.41 4.87 -4.73
N TRP A 67 1.67 4.25 -3.85
CA TRP A 67 2.05 4.06 -2.46
C TRP A 67 2.43 2.60 -2.28
N GLY A 68 3.62 2.35 -1.78
CA GLY A 68 4.16 1.01 -1.67
C GLY A 68 4.90 0.78 -0.36
N TYR A 69 4.98 -0.47 0.05
CA TYR A 69 5.81 -0.87 1.17
C TYR A 69 7.28 -0.79 0.78
N ASP A 70 8.07 -0.03 1.56
CA ASP A 70 9.48 0.28 1.28
C ASP A 70 9.74 0.82 -0.14
N GLY A 71 8.73 1.48 -0.72
CA GLY A 71 8.82 2.14 -2.03
C GLY A 71 8.67 1.24 -3.24
N ILE A 72 8.22 0.01 -3.07
CA ILE A 72 7.99 -0.93 -4.17
C ILE A 72 6.56 -1.49 -4.18
N VAL A 73 6.11 -1.92 -5.35
CA VAL A 73 4.81 -2.56 -5.60
C VAL A 73 5.01 -3.76 -6.53
N PRO A 74 4.63 -5.00 -6.12
CA PRO A 74 4.24 -5.39 -4.77
C PRO A 74 5.35 -5.12 -3.74
N GLY A 75 4.97 -5.00 -2.46
CA GLY A 75 5.93 -4.81 -1.37
C GLY A 75 6.87 -6.01 -1.17
N PRO A 76 7.86 -5.90 -0.25
CA PRO A 76 8.77 -7.00 0.05
C PRO A 76 8.05 -8.24 0.59
N THR A 77 8.58 -9.41 0.30
CA THR A 77 8.09 -10.67 0.84
C THR A 77 8.50 -10.82 2.30
N ILE A 78 7.55 -11.02 3.19
CA ILE A 78 7.80 -11.35 4.60
C ILE A 78 7.90 -12.86 4.74
N GLU A 79 9.00 -13.36 5.24
CA GLU A 79 9.17 -14.76 5.57
C GLU A 79 8.84 -15.01 7.04
N ALA A 80 7.87 -15.88 7.30
CA ALA A 80 7.47 -16.27 8.64
C ALA A 80 7.62 -17.79 8.79
N LYS A 81 8.09 -18.21 9.96
CA LYS A 81 8.23 -19.63 10.28
C LYS A 81 7.10 -20.04 11.22
N LYS A 82 6.47 -21.18 10.93
CA LYS A 82 5.48 -21.77 11.83
C LYS A 82 6.05 -21.93 13.25
N ASP A 83 5.23 -21.63 14.24
CA ASP A 83 5.55 -21.67 15.67
C ASP A 83 6.59 -20.65 16.15
N TYR A 84 6.95 -19.68 15.29
CA TYR A 84 7.78 -18.53 15.65
C TYR A 84 7.00 -17.24 15.49
N THR A 85 6.96 -16.41 16.54
CA THR A 85 6.28 -15.14 16.48
C THR A 85 6.98 -14.20 15.51
N THR A 86 6.20 -13.61 14.61
CA THR A 86 6.67 -12.59 13.68
C THR A 86 6.01 -11.26 14.02
N TYR A 87 6.83 -10.25 14.27
CA TYR A 87 6.40 -8.88 14.53
C TYR A 87 6.65 -8.02 13.30
N VAL A 88 5.66 -7.30 12.86
CA VAL A 88 5.81 -6.35 11.75
C VAL A 88 5.34 -4.97 12.21
N LYS A 89 6.26 -4.01 12.23
CA LYS A 89 5.94 -2.61 12.50
C LYS A 89 5.74 -1.88 11.18
N TYR A 90 4.54 -1.36 10.97
CA TYR A 90 4.22 -0.53 9.82
C TYR A 90 4.37 0.94 10.17
N LEU A 91 5.14 1.67 9.38
CA LEU A 91 5.38 3.11 9.53
C LEU A 91 4.69 3.86 8.41
N ASN A 92 3.72 4.69 8.73
CA ASN A 92 3.12 5.59 7.76
C ASN A 92 4.09 6.77 7.50
N LYS A 93 4.70 6.79 6.32
CA LYS A 93 5.56 7.85 5.78
C LYS A 93 4.97 8.42 4.48
N LEU A 94 3.67 8.25 4.29
CA LEU A 94 2.96 8.79 3.15
C LEU A 94 2.86 10.33 3.25
N PRO A 95 2.61 11.01 2.13
CA PRO A 95 2.30 12.44 2.13
C PRO A 95 1.06 12.75 2.97
N GLU A 96 0.91 13.99 3.40
CA GLU A 96 -0.28 14.44 4.16
C GLU A 96 -1.52 14.59 3.26
N LYS A 97 -1.29 14.78 1.96
CA LYS A 97 -2.35 14.92 0.96
C LYS A 97 -2.46 13.67 0.10
N HIS A 98 -3.70 13.25 -0.14
CA HIS A 98 -3.98 12.14 -1.03
C HIS A 98 -3.73 12.57 -2.49
N PHE A 99 -3.15 11.68 -3.30
CA PHE A 99 -2.86 11.98 -4.72
C PHE A 99 -4.09 11.82 -5.64
N LEU A 100 -5.14 11.16 -5.17
CA LEU A 100 -6.44 11.11 -5.83
C LEU A 100 -7.40 12.12 -5.18
N PRO A 101 -8.40 12.62 -5.91
CA PRO A 101 -9.42 13.50 -5.35
C PRO A 101 -10.23 12.76 -4.27
N ILE A 102 -10.54 13.47 -3.21
CA ILE A 102 -11.34 12.96 -2.09
C ILE A 102 -12.72 13.57 -2.14
N ASP A 103 -13.74 12.77 -1.94
CA ASP A 103 -15.11 13.23 -1.77
C ASP A 103 -15.39 13.50 -0.29
N PHE A 104 -15.34 14.78 0.09
CA PHE A 104 -15.59 15.24 1.45
C PHE A 104 -17.06 15.19 1.88
N SER A 105 -17.99 14.85 0.99
CA SER A 105 -19.41 14.67 1.33
C SER A 105 -19.70 13.31 1.99
N LEU A 106 -18.77 12.38 1.90
CA LEU A 106 -18.92 11.05 2.49
C LEU A 106 -18.75 11.07 4.01
N HIS A 107 -19.50 10.20 4.68
CA HIS A 107 -19.44 10.05 6.13
C HIS A 107 -18.01 9.76 6.62
N GLY A 108 -17.61 10.44 7.70
CA GLY A 108 -16.30 10.24 8.31
C GLY A 108 -15.10 10.81 7.54
N VAL A 109 -15.33 11.56 6.45
CA VAL A 109 -14.25 12.12 5.62
C VAL A 109 -13.95 13.58 5.95
N SER A 110 -14.97 14.42 6.14
CA SER A 110 -14.85 15.89 6.23
C SER A 110 -13.95 16.39 7.38
N ASN A 111 -13.89 15.66 8.50
CA ASN A 111 -13.14 16.04 9.71
C ASN A 111 -11.98 15.08 10.00
N SER A 112 -11.52 14.35 9.01
CA SER A 112 -10.47 13.35 9.17
C SER A 112 -9.27 13.67 8.30
N PRO A 113 -8.06 13.23 8.68
CA PRO A 113 -6.90 13.33 7.81
C PRO A 113 -7.15 12.64 6.47
N GLU A 114 -6.63 13.21 5.38
CA GLU A 114 -6.81 12.65 4.04
C GLU A 114 -6.12 11.29 3.87
N VAL A 115 -4.97 11.12 4.51
CA VAL A 115 -4.13 9.92 4.36
C VAL A 115 -4.18 9.08 5.62
N ARG A 116 -5.14 8.19 5.66
CA ARG A 116 -5.38 7.22 6.73
C ARG A 116 -4.98 5.84 6.24
N THR A 117 -4.38 5.06 7.09
CA THR A 117 -3.95 3.70 6.75
C THR A 117 -4.41 2.72 7.80
N VAL A 118 -4.80 1.54 7.37
CA VAL A 118 -5.04 0.37 8.21
C VAL A 118 -4.35 -0.82 7.55
N VAL A 119 -3.78 -1.69 8.34
CA VAL A 119 -3.11 -2.90 7.83
C VAL A 119 -4.03 -4.10 8.03
N HIS A 120 -4.24 -4.83 6.96
CA HIS A 120 -4.97 -6.10 6.96
C HIS A 120 -4.03 -7.22 6.51
N LEU A 121 -4.00 -8.34 7.24
CA LEU A 121 -3.30 -9.55 6.83
C LEU A 121 -4.28 -10.49 6.15
N HIS A 122 -4.28 -10.48 4.82
CA HIS A 122 -5.21 -11.27 4.03
C HIS A 122 -5.07 -12.77 4.31
N GLY A 123 -6.19 -13.42 4.63
CA GLY A 123 -6.22 -14.85 4.94
C GLY A 123 -5.75 -15.21 6.36
N ALA A 124 -5.55 -14.25 7.24
CA ALA A 124 -5.21 -14.51 8.62
C ALA A 124 -6.40 -15.11 9.39
N ASN A 125 -6.10 -16.01 10.33
CA ASN A 125 -7.07 -16.47 11.32
C ASN A 125 -6.93 -15.63 12.58
N VAL A 126 -7.65 -14.51 12.61
CA VAL A 126 -7.61 -13.49 13.67
C VAL A 126 -9.02 -13.09 14.08
N ASP A 127 -9.17 -12.47 15.25
CA ASP A 127 -10.42 -11.85 15.64
C ASP A 127 -10.68 -10.55 14.85
N SER A 128 -11.91 -10.07 14.87
CA SER A 128 -12.33 -8.88 14.12
C SER A 128 -11.58 -7.61 14.54
N ALA A 129 -11.13 -7.49 15.79
CA ALA A 129 -10.38 -6.34 16.27
C ALA A 129 -8.96 -6.29 15.68
N SER A 130 -8.42 -7.43 15.26
CA SER A 130 -7.07 -7.58 14.70
C SER A 130 -7.05 -7.72 13.17
N ASP A 131 -8.21 -7.67 12.52
CA ASP A 131 -8.36 -7.93 11.09
C ASP A 131 -8.16 -6.70 10.18
N GLY A 132 -7.91 -5.53 10.75
CA GLY A 132 -7.75 -4.29 9.98
C GLY A 132 -9.08 -3.64 9.62
N HIS A 133 -9.94 -3.45 10.60
CA HIS A 133 -11.23 -2.76 10.41
C HIS A 133 -11.00 -1.35 9.84
N PRO A 134 -11.80 -0.89 8.86
CA PRO A 134 -11.61 0.42 8.22
C PRO A 134 -11.60 1.63 9.17
N GLU A 135 -12.29 1.55 10.31
CA GLU A 135 -12.27 2.60 11.33
C GLU A 135 -11.06 2.54 12.28
N ALA A 136 -10.28 1.46 12.25
CA ALA A 136 -9.04 1.31 13.04
C ALA A 136 -7.81 1.87 12.32
N TRP A 137 -7.99 2.98 11.64
CA TRP A 137 -6.92 3.63 10.88
C TRP A 137 -5.96 4.43 11.76
N TYR A 138 -4.79 4.67 11.24
CA TYR A 138 -3.79 5.57 11.83
C TYR A 138 -3.15 6.44 10.74
N THR A 139 -2.50 7.51 11.18
CA THR A 139 -1.78 8.46 10.34
C THR A 139 -0.28 8.44 10.66
N LYS A 140 0.42 9.40 10.11
CA LYS A 140 1.84 9.67 10.35
C LYS A 140 2.08 10.17 11.77
#